data_69d2586e7d6c71fde5758027037212a9
#
_entry.id   69d2586e7d6c71fde5758027037212a9
#
_cell.length_a   1.000
_cell.length_b   1.000
_cell.length_c   1.000
_cell.angle_alpha   90.00
_cell.angle_beta   90.00
_cell.angle_gamma   90.00
#
_symmetry.space_group_name_H-M   'P 1'
#
loop_
_entity.id
_entity.type
_entity.pdbx_description
1 polymer ?
#
loop_
_entity_poly.entity_id
_entity_poly.type
_entity_poly.pdbx_seq_one_letter_code
_entity_poly.pdbx_strand_id
1 'polypeptide(L)'
;MPKLKQRKDGYYRAWYNGKQFLGKTIAEAEAKRDAYKYECEHGIEQLKPITLFDFIAQWLPVAKANVTSHTYNHYAYIFEILTDICGEKQISAVKPSDIKKAWQKMIGKSQSYINKAHYLYSSMFDSAIEEGYCRSNPMNTTTAKPHKGTKGTHRCLTDEEIHLIETVPHRMQCAAMFMLKAGMRRGEVLALQKSDIHDNRIYITKAVKFGNNQGEIGDTKTESSVRSVPLFAPLKPFIDGIGNYAYTTKAGKLATKKSFEQCWVSYLFNLSQTAGHPISFRCHDLRHTFITKCRDKGIDIHIVMDWVGHASERMILQIYDHPSETREASAILLMDS
;
A
#
# COMPACT_ATOMS: atom_id res chain seq x y z
N MET A 1 -10.19 -31.47 53.70
CA MET A 1 -10.53 -31.89 52.31
C MET A 1 -10.02 -33.32 52.10
N PRO A 2 -10.77 -34.23 51.46
CA PRO A 2 -10.29 -35.58 51.18
C PRO A 2 -9.03 -35.51 50.29
N LYS A 3 -7.97 -36.23 50.67
CA LYS A 3 -6.73 -36.30 49.89
C LYS A 3 -7.04 -36.88 48.51
N LEU A 4 -6.63 -36.22 47.42
CA LEU A 4 -6.77 -36.70 46.06
C LEU A 4 -6.00 -38.03 45.91
N LYS A 5 -6.68 -39.09 45.36
CA LYS A 5 -6.05 -40.37 45.10
C LYS A 5 -5.35 -40.34 43.77
N GLN A 6 -4.16 -40.95 43.72
CA GLN A 6 -3.43 -41.15 42.45
C GLN A 6 -4.15 -42.14 41.55
N ARG A 7 -4.25 -41.87 40.29
CA ARG A 7 -4.80 -42.72 39.26
C ARG A 7 -3.78 -43.80 38.85
N LYS A 8 -4.25 -44.83 38.20
CA LYS A 8 -3.39 -45.91 37.65
C LYS A 8 -2.37 -45.41 36.63
N ASP A 9 -2.66 -44.28 35.96
CA ASP A 9 -1.77 -43.60 35.01
C ASP A 9 -0.75 -42.65 35.63
N GLY A 10 -0.66 -42.63 36.97
CA GLY A 10 0.31 -41.83 37.72
C GLY A 10 -0.10 -40.37 37.95
N TYR A 11 -1.24 -39.92 37.47
CA TYR A 11 -1.73 -38.57 37.65
C TYR A 11 -2.69 -38.44 38.83
N TYR A 12 -2.73 -37.26 39.45
CA TYR A 12 -3.76 -36.86 40.39
C TYR A 12 -4.86 -36.09 39.67
N ARG A 13 -6.10 -36.18 40.15
CA ARG A 13 -7.27 -35.60 39.51
C ARG A 13 -8.06 -34.73 40.48
N ALA A 14 -8.19 -33.48 40.17
CA ALA A 14 -9.09 -32.53 40.84
C ALA A 14 -10.32 -32.24 39.94
N TRP A 15 -11.43 -31.86 40.57
CA TRP A 15 -12.68 -31.54 39.86
C TRP A 15 -13.23 -30.19 40.29
N TYR A 16 -13.79 -29.45 39.33
CA TYR A 16 -14.60 -28.28 39.61
C TYR A 16 -15.63 -28.10 38.48
N ASN A 17 -16.89 -27.90 38.81
CA ASN A 17 -18.00 -27.64 37.90
C ASN A 17 -18.05 -28.59 36.67
N GLY A 18 -17.96 -29.92 36.94
CA GLY A 18 -18.01 -30.95 35.91
C GLY A 18 -16.72 -31.16 35.08
N LYS A 19 -15.70 -30.33 35.28
CA LYS A 19 -14.42 -30.40 34.59
C LYS A 19 -13.32 -31.03 35.44
N GLN A 20 -12.52 -31.93 34.85
CA GLN A 20 -11.39 -32.58 35.52
C GLN A 20 -10.07 -31.87 35.22
N PHE A 21 -9.18 -31.81 36.21
CA PHE A 21 -7.83 -31.22 36.10
C PHE A 21 -6.82 -32.27 36.54
N LEU A 22 -5.86 -32.57 35.65
CA LEU A 22 -4.83 -33.57 35.87
C LEU A 22 -3.49 -32.90 36.17
N GLY A 23 -2.78 -33.44 37.15
CA GLY A 23 -1.42 -33.00 37.52
C GLY A 23 -0.56 -34.19 37.91
N LYS A 24 0.75 -34.11 37.71
CA LYS A 24 1.71 -35.14 38.18
C LYS A 24 1.86 -35.13 39.71
N THR A 25 1.46 -34.03 40.34
CA THR A 25 1.39 -33.88 41.78
C THR A 25 0.00 -33.40 42.22
N ILE A 26 -0.37 -33.59 43.46
CA ILE A 26 -1.61 -33.07 44.04
C ILE A 26 -1.66 -31.55 43.89
N ALA A 27 -0.56 -30.86 44.23
CA ALA A 27 -0.45 -29.40 44.14
C ALA A 27 -0.67 -28.88 42.72
N GLU A 28 -0.16 -29.59 41.72
CA GLU A 28 -0.38 -29.23 40.30
C GLU A 28 -1.84 -29.38 39.86
N ALA A 29 -2.50 -30.48 40.26
CA ALA A 29 -3.90 -30.71 39.91
C ALA A 29 -4.82 -29.70 40.62
N GLU A 30 -4.53 -29.37 41.87
CA GLU A 30 -5.27 -28.38 42.67
C GLU A 30 -5.03 -26.97 42.15
N ALA A 31 -3.80 -26.59 41.81
CA ALA A 31 -3.51 -25.28 41.24
C ALA A 31 -4.26 -25.03 39.92
N LYS A 32 -4.32 -26.05 39.04
CA LYS A 32 -5.10 -25.97 37.82
C LYS A 32 -6.60 -25.82 38.05
N ARG A 33 -7.13 -26.57 39.03
CA ARG A 33 -8.55 -26.45 39.47
C ARG A 33 -8.84 -25.07 40.02
N ASP A 34 -7.99 -24.57 40.90
CA ASP A 34 -8.23 -23.33 41.62
C ASP A 34 -8.08 -22.11 40.72
N ALA A 35 -7.17 -22.17 39.75
CA ALA A 35 -7.09 -21.18 38.68
C ALA A 35 -8.41 -21.11 37.86
N TYR A 36 -8.93 -22.29 37.44
CA TYR A 36 -10.20 -22.37 36.73
C TYR A 36 -11.39 -21.93 37.60
N LYS A 37 -11.41 -22.31 38.89
CA LYS A 37 -12.42 -21.89 39.84
C LYS A 37 -12.43 -20.37 39.98
N TYR A 38 -11.25 -19.76 40.14
CA TYR A 38 -11.08 -18.31 40.21
C TYR A 38 -11.62 -17.61 38.95
N GLU A 39 -11.32 -18.16 37.77
CA GLU A 39 -11.84 -17.67 36.48
C GLU A 39 -13.37 -17.70 36.42
N CYS A 40 -13.98 -18.84 36.83
CA CYS A 40 -15.45 -18.98 36.86
C CYS A 40 -16.13 -18.05 37.87
N GLU A 41 -15.56 -17.91 39.07
CA GLU A 41 -16.14 -17.09 40.15
C GLU A 41 -16.01 -15.57 39.87
N HIS A 42 -15.01 -15.16 39.11
CA HIS A 42 -14.78 -13.76 38.77
C HIS A 42 -15.26 -13.38 37.36
N GLY A 43 -16.04 -14.27 36.69
CA GLY A 43 -16.59 -14.01 35.36
C GLY A 43 -15.53 -13.90 34.26
N ILE A 44 -14.36 -14.51 34.46
CA ILE A 44 -13.30 -14.52 33.48
C ILE A 44 -13.69 -15.55 32.40
N GLU A 45 -14.24 -15.09 31.33
CA GLU A 45 -14.61 -15.93 30.17
C GLU A 45 -13.40 -16.70 29.66
N GLN A 46 -13.56 -18.05 29.49
CA GLN A 46 -12.47 -18.85 28.92
C GLN A 46 -12.24 -18.44 27.47
N LEU A 47 -11.01 -18.09 27.15
CA LEU A 47 -10.62 -17.81 25.78
C LEU A 47 -10.85 -19.04 24.88
N LYS A 48 -11.44 -18.82 23.73
CA LYS A 48 -11.59 -19.85 22.69
C LYS A 48 -10.21 -20.23 22.15
N PRO A 49 -9.86 -21.53 22.09
CA PRO A 49 -8.57 -21.93 21.55
C PRO A 49 -8.58 -21.85 20.02
N ILE A 50 -7.65 -21.07 19.46
CA ILE A 50 -7.39 -20.99 18.01
C ILE A 50 -5.93 -20.63 17.78
N THR A 51 -5.30 -21.21 16.76
CA THR A 51 -3.95 -20.79 16.38
C THR A 51 -3.99 -19.43 15.68
N LEU A 52 -2.88 -18.71 15.71
CA LEU A 52 -2.77 -17.43 14.99
C LEU A 52 -3.01 -17.64 13.48
N PHE A 53 -2.46 -18.70 12.91
CA PHE A 53 -2.65 -19.06 11.50
C PHE A 53 -4.13 -19.26 11.16
N ASP A 54 -4.85 -20.09 11.93
CA ASP A 54 -6.26 -20.37 11.69
C ASP A 54 -7.13 -19.14 11.86
N PHE A 55 -6.84 -18.30 12.86
CA PHE A 55 -7.56 -17.05 13.04
C PHE A 55 -7.38 -16.09 11.85
N ILE A 56 -6.15 -15.90 11.37
CA ILE A 56 -5.88 -15.06 10.20
C ILE A 56 -6.59 -15.62 8.97
N ALA A 57 -6.58 -16.95 8.76
CA ALA A 57 -7.24 -17.59 7.63
C ALA A 57 -8.75 -17.37 7.62
N GLN A 58 -9.40 -17.28 8.79
CA GLN A 58 -10.82 -16.97 8.93
C GLN A 58 -11.11 -15.49 8.85
N TRP A 59 -10.32 -14.66 9.53
CA TRP A 59 -10.55 -13.23 9.66
C TRP A 59 -10.25 -12.43 8.39
N LEU A 60 -9.12 -12.71 7.71
CA LEU A 60 -8.64 -11.88 6.59
C LEU A 60 -9.61 -11.82 5.42
N PRO A 61 -10.24 -12.93 4.96
CA PRO A 61 -11.21 -12.90 3.87
C PRO A 61 -12.44 -12.07 4.22
N VAL A 62 -12.91 -12.13 5.46
CA VAL A 62 -14.11 -11.42 5.92
C VAL A 62 -13.81 -9.94 6.14
N ALA A 63 -12.78 -9.63 6.93
CA ALA A 63 -12.41 -8.25 7.28
C ALA A 63 -11.94 -7.42 6.08
N LYS A 64 -11.49 -8.06 5.00
CA LYS A 64 -10.95 -7.41 3.80
C LYS A 64 -11.67 -7.86 2.51
N ALA A 65 -12.94 -8.27 2.60
CA ALA A 65 -13.76 -8.70 1.47
C ALA A 65 -13.88 -7.63 0.34
N ASN A 66 -13.89 -6.36 0.70
CA ASN A 66 -14.11 -5.24 -0.22
C ASN A 66 -12.82 -4.65 -0.85
N VAL A 67 -11.66 -5.31 -0.69
CA VAL A 67 -10.42 -4.84 -1.32
C VAL A 67 -10.17 -5.55 -2.64
N THR A 68 -9.38 -4.91 -3.54
CA THR A 68 -8.98 -5.56 -4.79
C THR A 68 -8.08 -6.77 -4.52
N SER A 69 -8.10 -7.78 -5.41
CA SER A 69 -7.25 -8.98 -5.30
C SER A 69 -5.77 -8.64 -5.10
N HIS A 70 -5.26 -7.59 -5.77
CA HIS A 70 -3.89 -7.14 -5.58
C HIS A 70 -3.62 -6.64 -4.16
N THR A 71 -4.56 -5.88 -3.59
CA THR A 71 -4.47 -5.39 -2.20
C THR A 71 -4.58 -6.53 -1.21
N TYR A 72 -5.49 -7.49 -1.47
CA TYR A 72 -5.65 -8.68 -0.65
C TYR A 72 -4.36 -9.51 -0.59
N ASN A 73 -3.77 -9.82 -1.75
CA ASN A 73 -2.50 -10.57 -1.82
C ASN A 73 -1.37 -9.85 -1.08
N HIS A 74 -1.34 -8.52 -1.15
CA HIS A 74 -0.37 -7.74 -0.38
C HIS A 74 -0.59 -7.84 1.13
N TYR A 75 -1.85 -7.88 1.59
CA TYR A 75 -2.18 -8.09 3.01
C TYR A 75 -1.84 -9.51 3.45
N ALA A 76 -2.15 -10.52 2.64
CA ALA A 76 -1.78 -11.90 2.90
C ALA A 76 -0.26 -12.05 3.09
N TYR A 77 0.55 -11.43 2.20
CA TYR A 77 2.00 -11.42 2.33
C TYR A 77 2.50 -10.76 3.63
N ILE A 78 1.83 -9.70 4.09
CA ILE A 78 2.17 -9.07 5.40
C ILE A 78 1.90 -10.05 6.55
N PHE A 79 0.78 -10.79 6.50
CA PHE A 79 0.46 -11.78 7.52
C PHE A 79 1.36 -13.02 7.45
N GLU A 80 1.80 -13.44 6.27
CA GLU A 80 2.76 -14.54 6.09
C GLU A 80 4.03 -14.32 6.92
N ILE A 81 4.55 -13.08 6.97
CA ILE A 81 5.70 -12.73 7.82
C ILE A 81 5.44 -13.03 9.30
N LEU A 82 4.23 -12.79 9.79
CA LEU A 82 3.87 -13.04 11.19
C LEU A 82 3.61 -14.53 11.45
N THR A 83 2.94 -15.20 10.53
CA THR A 83 2.65 -16.64 10.63
C THR A 83 3.92 -17.50 10.59
N ASP A 84 4.92 -17.12 9.81
CA ASP A 84 6.24 -17.76 9.79
C ASP A 84 6.94 -17.74 11.17
N ILE A 85 6.62 -16.75 12.00
CA ILE A 85 7.26 -16.56 13.31
C ILE A 85 6.49 -17.27 14.42
N CYS A 86 5.17 -17.20 14.38
CA CYS A 86 4.33 -17.65 15.49
C CYS A 86 2.95 -18.17 15.07
N GLY A 87 2.76 -18.59 13.81
CA GLY A 87 1.48 -19.10 13.28
C GLY A 87 0.90 -20.26 14.08
N GLU A 88 1.74 -21.18 14.52
CA GLU A 88 1.36 -22.36 15.31
C GLU A 88 0.97 -22.06 16.76
N LYS A 89 1.28 -20.86 17.26
CA LYS A 89 0.91 -20.48 18.62
C LYS A 89 -0.58 -20.20 18.72
N GLN A 90 -1.16 -20.49 19.90
CA GLN A 90 -2.47 -19.95 20.25
C GLN A 90 -2.40 -18.42 20.15
N ILE A 91 -3.39 -17.80 19.53
CA ILE A 91 -3.39 -16.33 19.34
C ILE A 91 -3.27 -15.58 20.65
N SER A 92 -3.87 -16.12 21.73
CA SER A 92 -3.76 -15.60 23.10
C SER A 92 -2.36 -15.69 23.71
N ALA A 93 -1.47 -16.53 23.13
CA ALA A 93 -0.10 -16.74 23.61
C ALA A 93 0.94 -15.95 22.79
N VAL A 94 0.52 -15.18 21.81
CA VAL A 94 1.40 -14.32 21.03
C VAL A 94 1.92 -13.17 21.89
N LYS A 95 3.23 -13.01 21.93
CA LYS A 95 3.90 -12.01 22.78
C LYS A 95 4.38 -10.80 21.96
N PRO A 96 4.54 -9.63 22.60
CA PRO A 96 5.16 -8.47 21.96
C PRO A 96 6.54 -8.75 21.36
N SER A 97 7.29 -9.71 21.91
CA SER A 97 8.58 -10.15 21.37
C SER A 97 8.45 -10.86 20.02
N ASP A 98 7.34 -11.57 19.75
CA ASP A 98 7.09 -12.19 18.45
C ASP A 98 6.81 -11.12 17.40
N ILE A 99 6.01 -10.11 17.75
CA ILE A 99 5.77 -8.92 16.92
C ILE A 99 7.09 -8.20 16.60
N LYS A 100 7.97 -8.05 17.59
CA LYS A 100 9.29 -7.43 17.37
C LYS A 100 10.13 -8.20 16.35
N LYS A 101 10.07 -9.54 16.34
CA LYS A 101 10.73 -10.37 15.32
C LYS A 101 10.14 -10.14 13.93
N ALA A 102 8.81 -9.95 13.83
CA ALA A 102 8.18 -9.61 12.55
C ALA A 102 8.70 -8.26 12.02
N TRP A 103 8.85 -7.26 12.88
CA TRP A 103 9.45 -5.97 12.49
C TRP A 103 10.90 -6.13 12.02
N GLN A 104 11.68 -7.00 12.62
CA GLN A 104 13.06 -7.27 12.18
C GLN A 104 13.10 -7.82 10.75
N LYS A 105 12.17 -8.70 10.36
CA LYS A 105 12.04 -9.19 8.98
C LYS A 105 11.59 -8.10 7.99
N MET A 106 11.08 -6.99 8.47
CA MET A 106 10.63 -5.84 7.66
C MET A 106 11.67 -4.71 7.57
N ILE A 107 12.89 -4.90 8.06
CA ILE A 107 13.97 -3.90 7.92
C ILE A 107 14.19 -3.59 6.43
N GLY A 108 14.34 -2.31 6.10
CA GLY A 108 14.47 -1.83 4.71
C GLY A 108 13.15 -1.60 3.97
N LYS A 109 12.00 -2.00 4.52
CA LYS A 109 10.69 -1.67 3.93
C LYS A 109 10.35 -0.20 4.13
N SER A 110 9.48 0.33 3.26
CA SER A 110 9.04 1.72 3.33
C SER A 110 8.20 2.00 4.59
N GLN A 111 8.20 3.26 5.06
CA GLN A 111 7.37 3.68 6.20
C GLN A 111 5.88 3.37 5.96
N SER A 112 5.39 3.54 4.72
CA SER A 112 4.00 3.22 4.36
C SER A 112 3.70 1.72 4.51
N TYR A 113 4.66 0.84 4.16
CA TYR A 113 4.54 -0.60 4.36
C TYR A 113 4.46 -0.95 5.84
N ILE A 114 5.37 -0.40 6.64
CA ILE A 114 5.41 -0.60 8.11
C ILE A 114 4.11 -0.13 8.77
N ASN A 115 3.62 1.07 8.41
CA ASN A 115 2.35 1.60 8.95
C ASN A 115 1.17 0.69 8.58
N LYS A 116 1.15 0.17 7.36
CA LYS A 116 0.10 -0.76 6.91
C LYS A 116 0.14 -2.09 7.67
N ALA A 117 1.33 -2.66 7.86
CA ALA A 117 1.51 -3.89 8.65
C ALA A 117 1.09 -3.66 10.12
N HIS A 118 1.46 -2.54 10.70
CA HIS A 118 1.05 -2.17 12.05
C HIS A 118 -0.49 -2.10 12.17
N TYR A 119 -1.14 -1.39 11.25
CA TYR A 119 -2.60 -1.31 11.21
C TYR A 119 -3.25 -2.69 11.09
N LEU A 120 -2.77 -3.55 10.18
CA LEU A 120 -3.34 -4.88 9.95
C LEU A 120 -3.18 -5.78 11.17
N TYR A 121 -2.00 -5.82 11.77
CA TYR A 121 -1.77 -6.62 12.98
C TYR A 121 -2.61 -6.12 14.15
N SER A 122 -2.66 -4.79 14.38
CA SER A 122 -3.49 -4.23 15.44
C SER A 122 -4.96 -4.56 15.25
N SER A 123 -5.51 -4.31 14.06
CA SER A 123 -6.92 -4.59 13.74
C SER A 123 -7.28 -6.07 13.89
N MET A 124 -6.38 -6.97 13.53
CA MET A 124 -6.59 -8.42 13.68
C MET A 124 -6.65 -8.83 15.16
N PHE A 125 -5.73 -8.33 16.00
CA PHE A 125 -5.77 -8.64 17.43
C PHE A 125 -6.95 -7.97 18.14
N ASP A 126 -7.37 -6.76 17.72
CA ASP A 126 -8.57 -6.11 18.27
C ASP A 126 -9.82 -6.95 17.97
N SER A 127 -9.97 -7.46 16.73
CA SER A 127 -11.06 -8.39 16.38
C SER A 127 -10.96 -9.71 17.19
N ALA A 128 -9.75 -10.22 17.42
CA ALA A 128 -9.58 -11.43 18.24
C ALA A 128 -10.01 -11.22 19.72
N ILE A 129 -9.89 -10.00 20.23
CA ILE A 129 -10.40 -9.66 21.56
C ILE A 129 -11.93 -9.61 21.55
N GLU A 130 -12.53 -8.92 20.58
CA GLU A 130 -13.98 -8.81 20.42
C GLU A 130 -14.66 -10.17 20.29
N GLU A 131 -13.99 -11.12 19.63
CA GLU A 131 -14.51 -12.49 19.43
C GLU A 131 -14.18 -13.46 20.58
N GLY A 132 -13.46 -13.01 21.61
CA GLY A 132 -13.12 -13.80 22.82
C GLY A 132 -11.95 -14.78 22.64
N TYR A 133 -11.04 -14.53 21.69
CA TYR A 133 -9.82 -15.32 21.49
C TYR A 133 -8.58 -14.75 22.21
N CYS A 134 -8.58 -13.47 22.53
CA CYS A 134 -7.50 -12.77 23.24
C CYS A 134 -8.05 -11.89 24.37
N ARG A 135 -7.23 -11.65 25.41
CA ARG A 135 -7.55 -10.67 26.48
C ARG A 135 -6.94 -9.29 26.22
N SER A 136 -5.89 -9.22 25.46
CA SER A 136 -5.18 -7.97 25.19
C SER A 136 -4.50 -8.00 23.83
N ASN A 137 -4.34 -6.83 23.24
CA ASN A 137 -3.63 -6.67 21.98
C ASN A 137 -2.12 -6.50 22.26
N PRO A 138 -1.26 -7.44 21.81
CA PRO A 138 0.18 -7.36 22.02
C PRO A 138 0.83 -6.16 21.31
N MET A 139 0.14 -5.55 20.33
CA MET A 139 0.60 -4.36 19.62
C MET A 139 0.62 -3.10 20.49
N ASN A 140 -0.17 -3.06 21.58
CA ASN A 140 -0.31 -1.88 22.46
C ASN A 140 0.85 -1.71 23.45
N THR A 141 1.96 -2.43 23.26
CA THR A 141 3.13 -2.37 24.14
C THR A 141 4.28 -1.60 23.49
N THR A 142 5.16 -1.02 24.31
CA THR A 142 6.36 -0.35 23.82
C THR A 142 7.31 -1.30 23.07
N THR A 143 7.35 -2.57 23.48
CA THR A 143 8.18 -3.61 22.86
C THR A 143 7.73 -3.93 21.42
N ALA A 144 6.42 -3.84 21.15
CA ALA A 144 5.84 -4.11 19.83
C ALA A 144 5.90 -2.91 18.87
N LYS A 145 6.48 -1.77 19.28
CA LYS A 145 6.61 -0.62 18.38
C LYS A 145 7.50 -0.94 17.17
N PRO A 146 7.06 -0.62 15.95
CA PRO A 146 7.88 -0.83 14.77
C PRO A 146 9.07 0.15 14.73
N HIS A 147 10.13 -0.23 14.01
CA HIS A 147 11.18 0.70 13.64
C HIS A 147 10.69 1.69 12.57
N LYS A 148 11.43 2.78 12.37
CA LYS A 148 11.16 3.70 11.26
C LYS A 148 11.51 3.03 9.94
N GLY A 149 10.57 3.04 9.00
CA GLY A 149 10.79 2.58 7.64
C GLY A 149 11.57 3.59 6.79
N THR A 150 11.97 3.16 5.60
CA THR A 150 12.59 4.08 4.64
C THR A 150 11.57 5.08 4.12
N LYS A 151 11.97 6.33 3.96
CA LYS A 151 11.13 7.33 3.27
C LYS A 151 11.17 7.04 1.77
N GLY A 152 10.00 6.92 1.15
CA GLY A 152 9.93 6.94 -0.31
C GLY A 152 10.34 8.34 -0.81
N THR A 153 11.32 8.40 -1.68
CA THR A 153 11.69 9.65 -2.34
C THR A 153 10.95 9.74 -3.67
N HIS A 154 10.07 10.72 -3.81
CA HIS A 154 9.61 11.21 -5.11
C HIS A 154 10.56 12.33 -5.49
N ARG A 155 11.10 12.28 -6.71
CA ARG A 155 11.95 13.35 -7.22
C ARG A 155 11.32 14.00 -8.45
N CYS A 156 11.66 15.24 -8.67
CA CYS A 156 11.45 15.87 -9.96
C CYS A 156 12.51 15.42 -10.95
N LEU A 157 12.14 15.34 -12.20
CA LEU A 157 13.09 15.14 -13.28
C LEU A 157 13.92 16.41 -13.46
N THR A 158 15.17 16.23 -13.86
CA THR A 158 16.05 17.32 -14.29
C THR A 158 15.59 17.88 -15.64
N ASP A 159 16.01 19.09 -15.98
CA ASP A 159 15.70 19.69 -17.27
C ASP A 159 16.31 18.87 -18.43
N GLU A 160 17.46 18.23 -18.24
CA GLU A 160 18.06 17.28 -19.17
C GLU A 160 17.15 16.06 -19.41
N GLU A 161 16.66 15.43 -18.35
CA GLU A 161 15.74 14.28 -18.44
C GLU A 161 14.43 14.65 -19.14
N ILE A 162 13.91 15.86 -18.87
CA ILE A 162 12.73 16.40 -19.56
C ILE A 162 13.02 16.57 -21.04
N HIS A 163 14.16 17.17 -21.40
CA HIS A 163 14.56 17.36 -22.78
C HIS A 163 14.72 16.02 -23.54
N LEU A 164 15.34 15.03 -22.91
CA LEU A 164 15.46 13.68 -23.48
C LEU A 164 14.09 13.04 -23.76
N ILE A 165 13.14 13.18 -22.83
CA ILE A 165 11.77 12.67 -23.02
C ILE A 165 11.09 13.35 -24.20
N GLU A 166 11.30 14.64 -24.38
CA GLU A 166 10.71 15.44 -25.46
C GLU A 166 11.30 15.11 -26.82
N THR A 167 12.59 14.78 -26.89
CA THR A 167 13.35 14.70 -28.13
C THR A 167 13.70 13.30 -28.60
N VAL A 168 13.86 12.33 -27.70
CA VAL A 168 14.29 10.96 -28.07
C VAL A 168 13.10 10.14 -28.53
N PRO A 169 13.03 9.74 -29.83
CA PRO A 169 11.91 8.97 -30.34
C PRO A 169 11.88 7.57 -29.74
N HIS A 170 10.73 7.17 -29.22
CA HIS A 170 10.47 5.82 -28.77
C HIS A 170 8.96 5.58 -28.69
N ARG A 171 8.52 4.32 -28.86
CA ARG A 171 7.08 3.97 -28.73
C ARG A 171 6.45 4.28 -27.37
N MET A 172 7.24 4.47 -26.31
CA MET A 172 6.80 4.89 -24.98
C MET A 172 6.70 6.40 -24.85
N GLN A 173 7.32 7.16 -25.76
CA GLN A 173 7.44 8.61 -25.67
C GLN A 173 6.08 9.32 -25.55
N CYS A 174 5.11 8.94 -26.39
CA CYS A 174 3.76 9.48 -26.33
C CYS A 174 3.17 9.34 -24.90
N ALA A 175 3.20 8.13 -24.34
CA ALA A 175 2.69 7.89 -22.99
C ALA A 175 3.48 8.68 -21.92
N ALA A 176 4.81 8.77 -22.05
CA ALA A 176 5.65 9.55 -21.14
C ALA A 176 5.31 11.05 -21.19
N MET A 177 5.07 11.60 -22.39
CA MET A 177 4.69 13.00 -22.57
C MET A 177 3.34 13.32 -21.91
N PHE A 178 2.32 12.49 -22.04
CA PHE A 178 1.05 12.70 -21.35
C PHE A 178 1.18 12.63 -19.83
N MET A 179 2.03 11.74 -19.28
CA MET A 179 2.34 11.71 -17.86
C MET A 179 3.09 12.97 -17.41
N LEU A 180 4.05 13.45 -18.20
CA LEU A 180 4.92 14.58 -17.87
C LEU A 180 4.22 15.94 -18.06
N LYS A 181 3.42 16.11 -19.12
CA LYS A 181 2.86 17.42 -19.50
C LYS A 181 1.38 17.60 -19.14
N ALA A 182 0.65 16.50 -18.86
CA ALA A 182 -0.73 16.56 -18.40
C ALA A 182 -0.92 15.94 -17.00
N GLY A 183 0.15 15.48 -16.36
CA GLY A 183 0.09 14.90 -15.02
C GLY A 183 -0.75 13.63 -14.90
N MET A 184 -0.99 12.92 -16.00
CA MET A 184 -1.81 11.71 -16.02
C MET A 184 -1.16 10.56 -15.26
N ARG A 185 -1.98 9.70 -14.63
CA ARG A 185 -1.48 8.45 -14.04
C ARG A 185 -1.18 7.43 -15.14
N ARG A 186 -0.24 6.53 -14.88
CA ARG A 186 0.10 5.45 -15.83
C ARG A 186 -1.14 4.72 -16.38
N GLY A 187 -2.05 4.28 -15.52
CA GLY A 187 -3.24 3.56 -15.95
C GLY A 187 -4.18 4.39 -16.82
N GLU A 188 -4.28 5.69 -16.57
CA GLU A 188 -5.10 6.63 -17.37
C GLU A 188 -4.51 6.79 -18.78
N VAL A 189 -3.20 6.99 -18.88
CA VAL A 189 -2.52 7.10 -20.18
C VAL A 189 -2.63 5.81 -21.01
N LEU A 190 -2.54 4.65 -20.36
CA LEU A 190 -2.68 3.37 -21.06
C LEU A 190 -4.10 3.11 -21.59
N ALA A 191 -5.10 3.80 -21.04
CA ALA A 191 -6.49 3.75 -21.52
C ALA A 191 -6.85 4.90 -22.47
N LEU A 192 -5.96 5.91 -22.63
CA LEU A 192 -6.22 7.11 -23.42
C LEU A 192 -6.35 6.78 -24.90
N GLN A 193 -7.44 7.18 -25.52
CA GLN A 193 -7.74 7.09 -26.93
C GLN A 193 -7.79 8.49 -27.59
N LYS A 194 -7.64 8.57 -28.91
CA LYS A 194 -7.73 9.85 -29.61
C LYS A 194 -9.09 10.52 -29.45
N SER A 195 -10.17 9.75 -29.35
CA SER A 195 -11.53 10.22 -29.09
C SER A 195 -11.71 10.89 -27.72
N ASP A 196 -10.83 10.61 -26.77
CA ASP A 196 -10.87 11.26 -25.45
C ASP A 196 -10.25 12.67 -25.47
N ILE A 197 -9.75 13.12 -26.64
CA ILE A 197 -9.12 14.44 -26.81
C ILE A 197 -9.96 15.26 -27.81
N HIS A 198 -10.74 16.17 -27.28
CA HIS A 198 -11.57 17.09 -28.06
C HIS A 198 -11.73 18.43 -27.32
N ASP A 199 -12.23 19.47 -27.95
CA ASP A 199 -12.46 20.81 -27.38
C ASP A 199 -11.24 21.39 -26.64
N ASN A 200 -10.03 21.15 -27.16
CA ASN A 200 -8.75 21.50 -26.52
C ASN A 200 -8.60 20.95 -25.08
N ARG A 201 -9.24 19.82 -24.78
CA ARG A 201 -9.14 19.14 -23.49
C ARG A 201 -8.92 17.64 -23.66
N ILE A 202 -8.34 17.03 -22.64
CA ILE A 202 -8.15 15.60 -22.48
C ILE A 202 -9.15 15.13 -21.42
N TYR A 203 -10.09 14.28 -21.78
CA TYR A 203 -11.08 13.74 -20.88
C TYR A 203 -10.61 12.41 -20.31
N ILE A 204 -10.47 12.32 -19.01
CA ILE A 204 -9.95 11.16 -18.26
C ILE A 204 -11.09 10.52 -17.51
N THR A 205 -11.67 9.47 -18.09
CA THR A 205 -12.85 8.76 -17.55
C THR A 205 -12.53 7.31 -17.20
N LYS A 206 -11.43 6.76 -17.72
CA LYS A 206 -11.09 5.35 -17.63
C LYS A 206 -9.60 5.14 -17.34
N ALA A 207 -9.26 3.98 -16.80
CA ALA A 207 -7.88 3.60 -16.54
C ALA A 207 -7.67 2.09 -16.78
N VAL A 208 -6.48 1.72 -17.23
CA VAL A 208 -6.06 0.31 -17.26
C VAL A 208 -5.68 -0.13 -15.85
N LYS A 209 -6.30 -1.20 -15.40
CA LYS A 209 -5.92 -1.96 -14.20
C LYS A 209 -5.27 -3.26 -14.63
N PHE A 210 -4.21 -3.68 -13.94
CA PHE A 210 -3.56 -4.95 -14.24
C PHE A 210 -4.01 -6.01 -13.25
N GLY A 211 -4.63 -7.09 -13.78
CA GLY A 211 -4.93 -8.31 -13.07
C GLY A 211 -4.31 -9.50 -13.82
N ASN A 212 -3.63 -10.41 -13.12
CA ASN A 212 -2.99 -11.60 -13.72
C ASN A 212 -2.18 -11.32 -15.00
N ASN A 213 -1.39 -10.25 -14.97
CA ASN A 213 -0.60 -9.73 -16.10
C ASN A 213 -1.43 -9.17 -17.28
N GLN A 214 -2.76 -9.21 -17.24
CA GLN A 214 -3.61 -8.64 -18.27
C GLN A 214 -4.03 -7.21 -17.90
N GLY A 215 -4.14 -6.33 -18.91
CA GLY A 215 -4.72 -5.01 -18.75
C GLY A 215 -6.22 -5.07 -19.00
N GLU A 216 -6.99 -4.56 -18.07
CA GLU A 216 -8.44 -4.38 -18.21
C GLU A 216 -8.77 -2.90 -18.09
N ILE A 217 -9.61 -2.39 -18.98
CA ILE A 217 -10.14 -1.04 -18.89
C ILE A 217 -11.27 -1.08 -17.87
N GLY A 218 -11.18 -0.22 -16.88
CA GLY A 218 -12.23 -0.02 -15.89
C GLY A 218 -12.37 1.46 -15.57
N ASP A 219 -13.47 1.78 -14.90
CA ASP A 219 -13.68 3.13 -14.42
C ASP A 219 -12.55 3.57 -13.49
N THR A 220 -12.31 4.86 -13.46
CA THR A 220 -11.37 5.44 -12.51
C THR A 220 -11.82 5.14 -11.07
N LYS A 221 -10.86 4.98 -10.16
CA LYS A 221 -11.05 4.41 -8.81
C LYS A 221 -12.02 5.19 -7.90
N THR A 222 -12.31 6.44 -8.23
CA THR A 222 -13.19 7.34 -7.47
C THR A 222 -13.86 8.34 -8.42
N GLU A 223 -15.00 8.89 -8.06
CA GLU A 223 -15.67 9.96 -8.81
C GLU A 223 -14.75 11.17 -9.06
N SER A 224 -13.93 11.54 -8.08
CA SER A 224 -12.94 12.61 -8.21
C SER A 224 -11.84 12.34 -9.23
N SER A 225 -11.76 11.11 -9.77
CA SER A 225 -10.81 10.75 -10.82
C SER A 225 -11.32 11.00 -12.23
N VAL A 226 -12.64 11.17 -12.41
CA VAL A 226 -13.24 11.63 -13.67
C VAL A 226 -13.01 13.14 -13.78
N ARG A 227 -12.26 13.54 -14.79
CA ARG A 227 -11.83 14.94 -14.95
C ARG A 227 -11.44 15.26 -16.38
N SER A 228 -11.24 16.53 -16.66
CA SER A 228 -10.61 16.96 -17.91
C SER A 228 -9.39 17.86 -17.62
N VAL A 229 -8.37 17.72 -18.43
CA VAL A 229 -7.14 18.48 -18.38
C VAL A 229 -7.00 19.29 -19.68
N PRO A 230 -6.56 20.57 -19.66
CA PRO A 230 -6.30 21.29 -20.88
C PRO A 230 -5.27 20.57 -21.76
N LEU A 231 -5.48 20.61 -23.07
CA LEU A 231 -4.52 20.08 -24.02
C LEU A 231 -3.39 21.11 -24.22
N PHE A 232 -2.33 20.96 -23.44
CA PHE A 232 -1.18 21.86 -23.54
C PHE A 232 -0.44 21.72 -24.87
N ALA A 233 0.09 22.83 -25.38
CA ALA A 233 0.75 22.89 -26.70
C ALA A 233 1.82 21.79 -26.94
N PRO A 234 2.69 21.44 -25.97
CA PRO A 234 3.68 20.36 -26.17
C PRO A 234 3.10 18.97 -26.42
N LEU A 235 1.81 18.74 -26.16
CA LEU A 235 1.15 17.45 -26.38
C LEU A 235 0.53 17.32 -27.77
N LYS A 236 0.25 18.45 -28.45
CA LYS A 236 -0.43 18.44 -29.76
C LYS A 236 0.26 17.55 -30.82
N PRO A 237 1.62 17.55 -30.94
CA PRO A 237 2.31 16.70 -31.92
C PRO A 237 2.13 15.19 -31.68
N PHE A 238 1.78 14.80 -30.46
CA PHE A 238 1.65 13.39 -30.07
C PHE A 238 0.24 12.82 -30.30
N ILE A 239 -0.76 13.66 -30.61
CA ILE A 239 -2.16 13.21 -30.78
C ILE A 239 -2.29 12.27 -31.99
N ASP A 240 -1.64 12.61 -33.12
CA ASP A 240 -1.72 11.81 -34.31
C ASP A 240 -0.95 10.48 -34.21
N GLY A 241 -0.02 10.40 -33.28
CA GLY A 241 0.67 9.16 -32.91
C GLY A 241 -0.13 8.21 -32.02
N ILE A 242 -1.31 8.63 -31.51
CA ILE A 242 -2.19 7.77 -30.74
C ILE A 242 -2.90 6.80 -31.70
N GLY A 243 -2.56 5.51 -31.57
CA GLY A 243 -3.28 4.43 -32.26
C GLY A 243 -4.59 4.10 -31.52
N ASN A 244 -4.85 2.82 -31.31
CA ASN A 244 -6.01 2.42 -30.47
C ASN A 244 -5.93 2.99 -29.06
N TYR A 245 -4.71 3.16 -28.53
CA TYR A 245 -4.42 3.79 -27.22
C TYR A 245 -3.08 4.54 -27.32
N ALA A 246 -2.83 5.46 -26.39
CA ALA A 246 -1.56 6.21 -26.32
C ALA A 246 -0.32 5.31 -26.15
N TYR A 247 -0.52 4.10 -25.66
CA TYR A 247 0.46 3.01 -25.70
C TYR A 247 -0.24 1.67 -25.94
N THR A 248 0.28 0.89 -26.90
CA THR A 248 -0.20 -0.45 -27.20
C THR A 248 0.94 -1.46 -27.17
N THR A 249 0.64 -2.76 -27.14
CA THR A 249 1.64 -3.80 -27.41
C THR A 249 2.13 -3.71 -28.87
N LYS A 250 3.20 -4.45 -29.23
CA LYS A 250 3.65 -4.51 -30.64
C LYS A 250 2.57 -5.01 -31.62
N ALA A 251 1.59 -5.76 -31.11
CA ALA A 251 0.43 -6.26 -31.86
C ALA A 251 -0.76 -5.29 -31.87
N GLY A 252 -0.61 -4.04 -31.42
CA GLY A 252 -1.68 -3.04 -31.38
C GLY A 252 -2.74 -3.27 -30.29
N LYS A 253 -2.53 -4.25 -29.39
CA LYS A 253 -3.47 -4.58 -28.30
C LYS A 253 -3.20 -3.74 -27.04
N LEU A 254 -4.16 -3.73 -26.12
CA LEU A 254 -4.04 -3.12 -24.80
C LEU A 254 -2.78 -3.65 -24.08
N ALA A 255 -2.12 -2.78 -23.33
CA ALA A 255 -0.92 -3.13 -22.57
C ALA A 255 -1.17 -4.26 -21.57
N THR A 256 -0.25 -5.23 -21.51
CA THR A 256 -0.10 -6.11 -20.35
C THR A 256 0.90 -5.49 -19.37
N LYS A 257 0.88 -5.91 -18.10
CA LYS A 257 1.84 -5.44 -17.11
C LYS A 257 3.28 -5.66 -17.59
N LYS A 258 3.58 -6.89 -18.04
CA LYS A 258 4.91 -7.27 -18.53
C LYS A 258 5.32 -6.48 -19.78
N SER A 259 4.42 -6.30 -20.75
CA SER A 259 4.73 -5.56 -21.98
C SER A 259 5.05 -4.10 -21.71
N PHE A 260 4.34 -3.49 -20.78
CA PHE A 260 4.61 -2.12 -20.34
C PHE A 260 5.96 -2.02 -19.63
N GLU A 261 6.22 -2.89 -18.63
CA GLU A 261 7.46 -2.88 -17.86
C GLU A 261 8.69 -3.09 -18.75
N GLN A 262 8.63 -4.03 -19.67
CA GLN A 262 9.72 -4.26 -20.64
C GLN A 262 9.95 -3.05 -21.55
N CYS A 263 8.88 -2.44 -22.06
CA CYS A 263 8.99 -1.26 -22.90
C CYS A 263 9.51 -0.05 -22.11
N TRP A 264 9.12 0.09 -20.85
CA TRP A 264 9.62 1.14 -19.97
C TRP A 264 11.13 1.01 -19.73
N VAL A 265 11.62 -0.19 -19.45
CA VAL A 265 13.06 -0.46 -19.31
C VAL A 265 13.81 -0.14 -20.61
N SER A 266 13.27 -0.57 -21.77
CA SER A 266 13.85 -0.23 -23.07
C SER A 266 13.90 1.28 -23.32
N TYR A 267 12.87 2.01 -22.89
CA TYR A 267 12.82 3.45 -23.02
C TYR A 267 13.91 4.13 -22.18
N LEU A 268 14.02 3.79 -20.91
CA LEU A 268 15.07 4.33 -20.05
C LEU A 268 16.47 3.99 -20.56
N PHE A 269 16.66 2.80 -21.13
CA PHE A 269 17.92 2.43 -21.76
C PHE A 269 18.25 3.35 -22.96
N ASN A 270 17.28 3.62 -23.86
CA ASN A 270 17.49 4.52 -24.99
C ASN A 270 17.82 5.96 -24.52
N LEU A 271 17.12 6.46 -23.51
CA LEU A 271 17.42 7.77 -22.93
C LEU A 271 18.85 7.79 -22.38
N SER A 272 19.26 6.73 -21.67
CA SER A 272 20.62 6.61 -21.12
C SER A 272 21.69 6.57 -22.18
N GLN A 273 21.44 5.87 -23.32
CA GLN A 273 22.36 5.85 -24.46
C GLN A 273 22.53 7.25 -25.08
N THR A 274 21.44 7.99 -25.21
CA THR A 274 21.48 9.35 -25.75
C THR A 274 22.16 10.34 -24.79
N ALA A 275 21.96 10.20 -23.49
CA ALA A 275 22.57 11.03 -22.47
C ALA A 275 24.06 10.73 -22.25
N GLY A 276 24.53 9.50 -22.60
CA GLY A 276 25.87 9.05 -22.27
C GLY A 276 26.09 8.66 -20.80
N HIS A 277 25.03 8.67 -19.98
CA HIS A 277 25.04 8.26 -18.58
C HIS A 277 23.70 7.61 -18.16
N PRO A 278 23.65 6.87 -17.03
CA PRO A 278 22.44 6.19 -16.60
C PRO A 278 21.29 7.16 -16.27
N ILE A 279 20.15 6.97 -16.96
CA ILE A 279 18.87 7.66 -16.69
C ILE A 279 17.94 6.69 -16.00
N SER A 280 17.39 7.09 -14.85
CA SER A 280 16.46 6.25 -14.08
C SER A 280 15.42 7.10 -13.34
N PHE A 281 14.16 6.90 -13.71
CA PHE A 281 12.99 7.49 -13.02
C PHE A 281 11.77 6.57 -13.19
N ARG A 282 10.78 6.76 -12.34
CA ARG A 282 9.53 5.99 -12.39
C ARG A 282 8.44 6.77 -13.12
N CYS A 283 7.44 6.10 -13.66
CA CYS A 283 6.27 6.75 -14.27
C CYS A 283 5.63 7.82 -13.36
N HIS A 284 5.60 7.57 -12.05
CA HIS A 284 5.00 8.51 -11.11
C HIS A 284 5.84 9.77 -10.90
N ASP A 285 7.14 9.71 -11.13
CA ASP A 285 8.04 10.86 -11.03
C ASP A 285 7.77 11.87 -12.17
N LEU A 286 7.27 11.42 -13.35
CA LEU A 286 6.79 12.30 -14.42
C LEU A 286 5.62 13.18 -13.96
N ARG A 287 4.61 12.55 -13.37
CA ARG A 287 3.46 13.26 -12.82
C ARG A 287 3.86 14.17 -11.64
N HIS A 288 4.77 13.71 -10.79
CA HIS A 288 5.31 14.54 -9.72
C HIS A 288 5.99 15.79 -10.27
N THR A 289 6.78 15.63 -11.35
CA THR A 289 7.43 16.73 -12.06
C THR A 289 6.39 17.73 -12.62
N PHE A 290 5.29 17.24 -13.22
CA PHE A 290 4.21 18.11 -13.68
C PHE A 290 3.66 18.98 -12.54
N ILE A 291 3.31 18.38 -11.41
CA ILE A 291 2.78 19.08 -10.24
C ILE A 291 3.78 20.13 -9.73
N THR A 292 5.05 19.76 -9.62
CA THR A 292 6.10 20.67 -9.17
C THR A 292 6.32 21.83 -10.15
N LYS A 293 6.36 21.55 -11.46
CA LYS A 293 6.48 22.63 -12.48
C LYS A 293 5.24 23.55 -12.50
N CYS A 294 4.03 23.05 -12.20
CA CYS A 294 2.85 23.90 -12.01
C CYS A 294 3.02 24.80 -10.78
N ARG A 295 3.48 24.24 -9.66
CA ARG A 295 3.79 25.02 -8.46
C ARG A 295 4.83 26.13 -8.75
N ASP A 296 5.93 25.77 -9.41
CA ASP A 296 7.03 26.72 -9.69
C ASP A 296 6.60 27.85 -10.64
N LYS A 297 5.58 27.59 -11.47
CA LYS A 297 4.92 28.62 -12.32
C LYS A 297 3.84 29.41 -11.59
N GLY A 298 3.61 29.19 -10.31
CA GLY A 298 2.60 29.91 -9.51
C GLY A 298 1.15 29.54 -9.87
N ILE A 299 0.91 28.39 -10.51
CA ILE A 299 -0.46 27.94 -10.81
C ILE A 299 -1.16 27.61 -9.50
N ASP A 300 -2.40 28.07 -9.37
CA ASP A 300 -3.21 27.84 -8.18
C ASP A 300 -3.33 26.34 -7.86
N ILE A 301 -3.19 26.02 -6.58
CA ILE A 301 -3.17 24.63 -6.09
C ILE A 301 -4.49 23.88 -6.42
N HIS A 302 -5.63 24.57 -6.34
CA HIS A 302 -6.93 23.95 -6.61
C HIS A 302 -7.07 23.60 -8.08
N ILE A 303 -6.58 24.46 -8.98
CA ILE A 303 -6.53 24.19 -10.43
C ILE A 303 -5.66 22.95 -10.69
N VAL A 304 -4.50 22.85 -10.06
CA VAL A 304 -3.62 21.68 -10.22
C VAL A 304 -4.28 20.42 -9.65
N MET A 305 -4.99 20.52 -8.51
CA MET A 305 -5.76 19.42 -7.93
C MET A 305 -6.82 18.90 -8.89
N ASP A 306 -7.56 19.78 -9.52
CA ASP A 306 -8.57 19.42 -10.52
C ASP A 306 -7.93 18.69 -11.72
N TRP A 307 -6.81 19.22 -12.24
CA TRP A 307 -6.12 18.60 -13.38
C TRP A 307 -5.55 17.23 -13.06
N VAL A 308 -5.03 17.04 -11.84
CA VAL A 308 -4.43 15.75 -11.47
C VAL A 308 -5.42 14.79 -10.81
N GLY A 309 -6.61 15.25 -10.41
CA GLY A 309 -7.63 14.41 -9.76
C GLY A 309 -7.14 13.82 -8.44
N HIS A 310 -6.75 14.67 -7.51
CA HIS A 310 -6.41 14.27 -6.16
C HIS A 310 -7.55 14.62 -5.20
N ALA A 311 -8.10 13.60 -4.55
CA ALA A 311 -9.12 13.77 -3.51
C ALA A 311 -8.55 14.32 -2.19
N SER A 312 -7.22 14.39 -2.03
CA SER A 312 -6.55 14.82 -0.80
C SER A 312 -5.56 15.94 -1.07
N GLU A 313 -5.86 17.12 -0.56
CA GLU A 313 -4.97 18.28 -0.53
C GLU A 313 -3.61 17.94 0.09
N ARG A 314 -3.59 17.10 1.13
CA ARG A 314 -2.40 16.80 1.93
C ARG A 314 -1.21 16.31 1.10
N MET A 315 -1.44 15.58 0.02
CA MET A 315 -0.37 15.04 -0.82
C MET A 315 0.20 16.09 -1.77
N ILE A 316 -0.63 17.05 -2.20
CA ILE A 316 -0.19 18.17 -3.03
C ILE A 316 0.41 19.26 -2.15
N LEU A 317 -0.18 19.56 -1.00
CA LEU A 317 0.37 20.49 -0.01
C LEU A 317 1.80 20.13 0.37
N GLN A 318 2.13 18.85 0.55
CA GLN A 318 3.52 18.43 0.80
C GLN A 318 4.50 18.86 -0.30
N ILE A 319 4.04 19.00 -1.54
CA ILE A 319 4.84 19.52 -2.66
C ILE A 319 4.87 21.05 -2.64
N TYR A 320 3.76 21.68 -2.27
CA TYR A 320 3.60 23.14 -2.23
C TYR A 320 4.22 23.78 -0.99
N ASP A 321 4.29 23.07 0.14
CA ASP A 321 4.78 23.59 1.44
C ASP A 321 6.31 23.76 1.50
N HIS A 322 7.06 23.25 0.52
CA HIS A 322 8.49 23.53 0.43
C HIS A 322 8.72 24.79 -0.41
N PRO A 323 9.11 25.92 0.21
CA PRO A 323 9.48 27.10 -0.55
C PRO A 323 10.66 26.76 -1.48
N SER A 324 10.52 27.04 -2.77
CA SER A 324 11.66 27.03 -3.69
C SER A 324 12.23 28.45 -3.72
N GLU A 325 13.55 28.57 -3.82
CA GLU A 325 14.24 29.87 -3.94
C GLU A 325 13.65 30.76 -5.05
N THR A 326 13.20 30.11 -6.15
CA THR A 326 12.51 30.79 -7.27
C THR A 326 11.17 31.40 -6.88
N ARG A 327 10.40 30.79 -5.96
CA ARG A 327 9.11 31.35 -5.50
C ARG A 327 9.31 32.50 -4.56
N GLU A 328 10.29 32.40 -3.68
CA GLU A 328 10.63 33.50 -2.75
C GLU A 328 11.09 34.72 -3.54
N ALA A 329 11.97 34.54 -4.52
CA ALA A 329 12.39 35.65 -5.42
C ALA A 329 11.21 36.24 -6.20
N SER A 330 10.30 35.43 -6.73
CA SER A 330 9.11 35.92 -7.44
C SER A 330 8.14 36.66 -6.51
N ALA A 331 7.97 36.17 -5.27
CA ALA A 331 7.12 36.82 -4.27
C ALA A 331 7.70 38.18 -3.84
N ILE A 332 9.01 38.31 -3.71
CA ILE A 332 9.70 39.56 -3.42
C ILE A 332 9.42 40.57 -4.54
N LEU A 333 9.62 40.17 -5.81
CA LEU A 333 9.37 41.04 -6.97
C LEU A 333 7.90 41.48 -7.06
N LEU A 334 6.93 40.63 -6.67
CA LEU A 334 5.52 41.01 -6.64
C LEU A 334 5.17 41.96 -5.49
N MET A 335 5.89 41.88 -4.37
CA MET A 335 5.66 42.78 -3.22
C MET A 335 6.35 44.14 -3.41
N ASP A 336 7.39 44.17 -4.23
CA ASP A 336 8.15 45.42 -4.55
C ASP A 336 7.56 46.17 -5.74
N SER A 337 6.51 45.62 -6.39
CA SER A 337 5.78 46.25 -7.52
C SER A 337 4.48 46.94 -7.05
#